data_7f3dd271b52796228935e40ba019c07c
#
_entry.id   7f3dd271b52796228935e40ba019c07c
#
_cell.length_a   1.000
_cell.length_b   1.000
_cell.length_c   1.000
_cell.angle_alpha   90.00
_cell.angle_beta   90.00
_cell.angle_gamma   90.00
#
_symmetry.space_group_name_H-M   'P 1'
#
loop_
_entity.id
_entity.type
_entity.pdbx_description
1 polymer ?
#
loop_
_entity_poly.entity_id
_entity_poly.type
_entity_poly.pdbx_seq_one_letter_code
_entity_poly.pdbx_strand_id
1 'polypeptide(L)'
;MTHEQFEAKMRELGALINVPEAYYPWVGRCNYDGVYVEIDEPVPIYRWVCMERGHEIESRIFSESRDLLYVVFKCITSEMSVRYVVRNKKPNQDTRRLAFEHQLVLLGKIDEDFRRKRGIEMKEILAKVPYRE
;
A
#
# COMPACT_ATOMS: atom_id res chain seq x y z
N MET A 1 -5.68 -1.52 -18.43
CA MET A 1 -4.78 -0.35 -18.25
C MET A 1 -3.38 -0.67 -18.74
N THR A 2 -2.74 0.28 -19.40
CA THR A 2 -1.32 0.19 -19.71
C THR A 2 -0.49 0.58 -18.49
N HIS A 3 0.84 0.33 -18.54
CA HIS A 3 1.76 0.82 -17.51
C HIS A 3 1.65 2.32 -17.33
N GLU A 4 1.60 3.07 -18.43
CA GLU A 4 1.49 4.54 -18.37
C GLU A 4 0.21 5.02 -17.72
N GLN A 5 -0.93 4.38 -18.04
CA GLN A 5 -2.21 4.72 -17.43
C GLN A 5 -2.23 4.40 -15.95
N PHE A 6 -1.65 3.27 -15.57
CA PHE A 6 -1.58 2.87 -14.17
C PHE A 6 -0.71 3.86 -13.38
N GLU A 7 0.46 4.21 -13.90
CA GLU A 7 1.35 5.17 -13.24
C GLU A 7 0.69 6.52 -13.06
N ALA A 8 0.00 7.01 -14.10
CA ALA A 8 -0.72 8.29 -14.03
C ALA A 8 -1.80 8.27 -12.95
N LYS A 9 -2.58 7.17 -12.87
CA LYS A 9 -3.61 7.03 -11.85
C LYS A 9 -3.04 6.92 -10.45
N MET A 10 -1.98 6.14 -10.29
CA MET A 10 -1.29 5.99 -9.02
C MET A 10 -0.78 7.34 -8.50
N ARG A 11 -0.16 8.15 -9.37
CA ARG A 11 0.36 9.46 -8.98
C ARG A 11 -0.75 10.47 -8.73
N GLU A 12 -1.83 10.41 -9.48
CA GLU A 12 -3.02 11.24 -9.23
C GLU A 12 -3.55 10.99 -7.81
N LEU A 13 -3.72 9.74 -7.43
CA LEU A 13 -4.21 9.37 -6.11
C LEU A 13 -3.19 9.71 -5.01
N GLY A 14 -1.92 9.42 -5.27
CA GLY A 14 -0.84 9.70 -4.31
C GLY A 14 -0.67 11.17 -4.01
N ALA A 15 -0.98 12.04 -4.97
CA ALA A 15 -0.93 13.49 -4.76
C ALA A 15 -1.92 13.95 -3.69
N LEU A 16 -3.03 13.23 -3.50
CA LEU A 16 -4.04 13.58 -2.50
C LEU A 16 -3.52 13.46 -1.07
N ILE A 17 -2.48 12.68 -0.86
CA ILE A 17 -1.88 12.45 0.46
C ILE A 17 -0.38 12.78 0.49
N ASN A 18 0.12 13.46 -0.53
CA ASN A 18 1.52 13.89 -0.62
C ASN A 18 2.52 12.74 -0.46
N VAL A 19 2.33 11.64 -1.20
CA VAL A 19 3.24 10.48 -1.15
C VAL A 19 4.65 10.91 -1.54
N PRO A 20 5.66 10.63 -0.70
CA PRO A 20 7.06 10.86 -1.08
C PRO A 20 7.44 10.02 -2.30
N GLU A 21 8.21 10.59 -3.22
CA GLU A 21 8.58 9.94 -4.48
C GLU A 21 9.18 8.54 -4.27
N ALA A 22 10.01 8.40 -3.23
CA ALA A 22 10.68 7.14 -2.94
C ALA A 22 9.74 6.00 -2.52
N TYR A 23 8.49 6.30 -2.18
CA TYR A 23 7.54 5.28 -1.72
C TYR A 23 6.75 4.63 -2.85
N TYR A 24 6.76 5.23 -4.04
CA TYR A 24 6.09 4.61 -5.18
C TYR A 24 6.85 3.39 -5.67
N PRO A 25 6.15 2.29 -6.00
CA PRO A 25 6.80 1.16 -6.65
C PRO A 25 7.25 1.55 -8.07
N TRP A 26 8.20 0.80 -8.60
CA TRP A 26 8.52 0.89 -10.01
C TRP A 26 7.33 0.41 -10.84
N VAL A 27 7.03 1.07 -11.94
CA VAL A 27 6.02 0.62 -12.88
C VAL A 27 6.75 0.03 -14.10
N GLY A 28 6.59 -1.29 -14.27
CA GLY A 28 7.37 -2.09 -15.20
C GLY A 28 8.40 -2.94 -14.46
N ARG A 29 8.83 -4.03 -15.10
CA ARG A 29 9.77 -4.98 -14.49
C ARG A 29 11.06 -4.29 -14.06
N CYS A 30 11.50 -4.57 -12.84
CA CYS A 30 12.72 -4.01 -12.28
C CYS A 30 13.45 -5.09 -11.48
N ASN A 31 14.79 -5.10 -11.60
CA ASN A 31 15.63 -6.08 -10.91
C ASN A 31 16.24 -5.54 -9.60
N TYR A 32 15.93 -4.30 -9.25
CA TYR A 32 16.42 -3.69 -8.00
C TYR A 32 15.58 -4.17 -6.81
N ASP A 33 16.14 -4.08 -5.62
CA ASP A 33 15.42 -4.37 -4.39
C ASP A 33 14.23 -3.43 -4.25
N GLY A 34 13.11 -3.98 -3.78
CA GLY A 34 11.89 -3.25 -3.57
C GLY A 34 10.74 -3.81 -4.39
N VAL A 35 9.74 -2.99 -4.60
CA VAL A 35 8.49 -3.40 -5.24
C VAL A 35 8.40 -2.83 -6.65
N TYR A 36 7.99 -3.66 -7.59
CA TYR A 36 7.53 -3.19 -8.89
C TYR A 36 6.13 -3.73 -9.19
N VAL A 37 5.42 -3.03 -10.05
CA VAL A 37 4.15 -3.49 -10.60
C VAL A 37 4.32 -3.70 -12.10
N GLU A 38 3.65 -4.71 -12.63
CA GLU A 38 3.74 -5.07 -14.04
C GLU A 38 2.35 -5.40 -14.56
N ILE A 39 2.06 -4.96 -15.77
CA ILE A 39 0.77 -5.19 -16.40
C ILE A 39 1.01 -5.90 -17.73
N ASP A 40 0.45 -7.11 -17.86
CA ASP A 40 0.52 -7.88 -19.09
C ASP A 40 -0.64 -7.51 -20.01
N GLU A 41 -0.39 -7.53 -21.31
CA GLU A 41 -1.37 -7.28 -22.37
C GLU A 41 -1.36 -8.47 -23.35
N PRO A 42 -2.39 -8.74 -24.15
CA PRO A 42 -3.64 -7.99 -24.33
C PRO A 42 -4.75 -8.32 -23.30
N VAL A 43 -4.67 -9.47 -22.61
CA VAL A 43 -5.56 -9.77 -21.50
C VAL A 43 -4.88 -9.24 -20.25
N PRO A 44 -5.36 -8.16 -19.64
CA PRO A 44 -4.62 -7.52 -18.57
C PRO A 44 -4.52 -8.40 -17.33
N ILE A 45 -3.28 -8.66 -16.92
CA ILE A 45 -2.96 -9.29 -15.64
C ILE A 45 -2.10 -8.28 -14.89
N TYR A 46 -2.53 -7.95 -13.69
CA TYR A 46 -1.89 -6.92 -12.86
C TYR A 46 -1.08 -7.62 -11.79
N ARG A 47 0.24 -7.36 -11.76
CA ARG A 47 1.17 -8.02 -10.84
C ARG A 47 1.78 -7.04 -9.87
N TRP A 48 1.86 -7.44 -8.62
CA TRP A 48 2.64 -6.79 -7.56
C TRP A 48 3.78 -7.74 -7.18
N VAL A 49 5.03 -7.28 -7.30
CA VAL A 49 6.20 -8.13 -7.09
C VAL A 49 7.18 -7.45 -6.13
N CYS A 50 7.61 -8.18 -5.11
CA CYS A 50 8.65 -7.74 -4.20
C CYS A 50 9.94 -8.50 -4.46
N MET A 51 11.03 -7.76 -4.70
CA MET A 51 12.35 -8.29 -5.01
C MET A 51 13.32 -8.03 -3.87
N GLU A 52 14.16 -9.00 -3.58
CA GLU A 52 15.22 -8.86 -2.60
C GLU A 52 16.43 -9.68 -3.05
N ARG A 53 17.59 -9.02 -3.12
CA ARG A 53 18.87 -9.65 -3.53
C ARG A 53 18.78 -10.41 -4.85
N GLY A 54 18.07 -9.84 -5.82
CA GLY A 54 17.90 -10.44 -7.13
C GLY A 54 16.85 -11.56 -7.20
N HIS A 55 16.16 -11.83 -6.11
CA HIS A 55 15.13 -12.88 -6.05
C HIS A 55 13.76 -12.30 -5.79
N GLU A 56 12.74 -12.88 -6.43
CA GLU A 56 11.35 -12.60 -6.15
C GLU A 56 10.96 -13.29 -4.85
N ILE A 57 10.67 -12.49 -3.81
CA ILE A 57 10.30 -13.03 -2.50
C ILE A 57 8.79 -13.11 -2.28
N GLU A 58 8.02 -12.31 -3.00
CA GLU A 58 6.56 -12.32 -2.93
C GLU A 58 6.01 -11.80 -4.25
N SER A 59 4.92 -12.39 -4.71
CA SER A 59 4.16 -11.87 -5.85
C SER A 59 2.68 -12.08 -5.65
N ARG A 60 1.88 -11.16 -6.21
CA ARG A 60 0.43 -11.24 -6.22
C ARG A 60 -0.08 -10.88 -7.60
N ILE A 61 -1.12 -11.57 -8.03
CA ILE A 61 -1.72 -11.41 -9.35
C ILE A 61 -3.18 -11.02 -9.19
N PHE A 62 -3.61 -10.01 -9.95
CA PHE A 62 -4.98 -9.51 -9.94
C PHE A 62 -5.52 -9.40 -11.35
N SER A 63 -6.83 -9.58 -11.51
CA SER A 63 -7.51 -9.37 -12.80
C SER A 63 -8.00 -7.93 -12.97
N GLU A 64 -8.02 -7.14 -11.88
CA GLU A 64 -8.52 -5.76 -11.90
C GLU A 64 -7.44 -4.79 -11.44
N SER A 65 -7.30 -3.67 -12.17
CA SER A 65 -6.33 -2.62 -11.81
C SER A 65 -6.60 -2.04 -10.42
N ARG A 66 -7.87 -1.97 -10.03
CA ARG A 66 -8.28 -1.43 -8.74
C ARG A 66 -7.70 -2.24 -7.57
N ASP A 67 -7.65 -3.56 -7.72
CA ASP A 67 -7.09 -4.42 -6.68
C ASP A 67 -5.58 -4.23 -6.53
N LEU A 68 -4.89 -4.04 -7.64
CA LEU A 68 -3.46 -3.72 -7.61
C LEU A 68 -3.24 -2.34 -6.97
N LEU A 69 -4.03 -1.33 -7.32
CA LEU A 69 -3.96 -0.01 -6.71
C LEU A 69 -4.15 -0.08 -5.19
N TYR A 70 -5.10 -0.89 -4.73
CA TYR A 70 -5.32 -1.08 -3.30
C TYR A 70 -4.06 -1.61 -2.59
N VAL A 71 -3.44 -2.65 -3.13
CA VAL A 71 -2.23 -3.23 -2.53
C VAL A 71 -1.10 -2.22 -2.52
N VAL A 72 -0.92 -1.47 -3.60
CA VAL A 72 0.09 -0.43 -3.69
C VAL A 72 -0.12 0.63 -2.60
N PHE A 73 -1.33 1.15 -2.46
CA PHE A 73 -1.60 2.19 -1.46
C PHE A 73 -1.66 1.66 -0.03
N LYS A 74 -2.02 0.40 0.15
CA LYS A 74 -1.88 -0.25 1.47
C LYS A 74 -0.43 -0.24 1.91
N CYS A 75 0.50 -0.59 1.03
CA CYS A 75 1.93 -0.57 1.33
C CYS A 75 2.45 0.85 1.57
N ILE A 76 2.10 1.78 0.69
CA ILE A 76 2.54 3.19 0.81
C ILE A 76 2.04 3.81 2.11
N THR A 77 0.74 3.69 2.38
CA THR A 77 0.15 4.29 3.58
C THR A 77 0.62 3.63 4.87
N SER A 78 0.94 2.34 4.82
CA SER A 78 1.55 1.65 5.96
C SER A 78 2.91 2.26 6.29
N GLU A 79 3.76 2.47 5.28
CA GLU A 79 5.08 3.08 5.47
C GLU A 79 4.97 4.52 5.98
N MET A 80 4.06 5.31 5.43
CA MET A 80 3.82 6.68 5.89
C MET A 80 3.34 6.68 7.34
N SER A 81 2.51 5.72 7.73
CA SER A 81 1.96 5.62 9.08
C SER A 81 3.01 5.20 10.12
N VAL A 82 3.95 4.33 9.73
CA VAL A 82 5.08 3.96 10.60
C VAL A 82 5.91 5.21 10.94
N ARG A 83 6.19 6.06 9.97
CA ARG A 83 6.92 7.31 10.20
C ARG A 83 6.13 8.30 11.03
N TYR A 84 4.82 8.34 10.84
CA TYR A 84 3.94 9.18 11.66
C TYR A 84 4.00 8.75 13.13
N VAL A 85 3.97 7.45 13.41
CA VAL A 85 4.06 6.90 14.77
C VAL A 85 5.37 7.30 15.45
N VAL A 86 6.49 7.22 14.74
CA VAL A 86 7.80 7.59 15.31
C VAL A 86 7.78 9.02 15.85
N ARG A 87 7.07 9.92 15.18
CA ARG A 87 7.00 11.34 15.56
C ARG A 87 5.92 11.64 16.60
N ASN A 88 4.90 10.80 16.73
CA ASN A 88 3.69 11.11 17.49
C ASN A 88 3.32 10.07 18.53
N LYS A 89 4.15 9.07 18.77
CA LYS A 89 3.83 7.99 19.72
C LYS A 89 3.64 8.53 21.14
N LYS A 90 2.72 7.89 21.86
CA LYS A 90 2.40 8.24 23.24
C LYS A 90 2.82 7.11 24.18
N PRO A 91 3.29 7.43 25.41
CA PRO A 91 3.61 6.38 26.38
C PRO A 91 2.36 5.57 26.75
N ASN A 92 2.56 4.30 27.03
CA ASN A 92 1.49 3.37 27.43
C ASN A 92 0.39 3.14 26.39
N GLN A 93 0.66 3.50 25.13
CA GLN A 93 -0.25 3.22 24.02
C GLN A 93 0.41 2.24 23.04
N ASP A 94 -0.36 1.26 22.58
CA ASP A 94 0.08 0.37 21.52
C ASP A 94 0.29 1.21 20.25
N THR A 95 1.49 1.16 19.68
CA THR A 95 1.84 1.96 18.50
C THR A 95 0.97 1.64 17.29
N ARG A 96 0.41 0.43 17.22
CA ARG A 96 -0.50 0.04 16.14
C ARG A 96 -1.78 0.86 16.15
N ARG A 97 -2.26 1.30 17.32
CA ARG A 97 -3.47 2.13 17.39
C ARG A 97 -3.29 3.40 16.55
N LEU A 98 -2.20 4.11 16.79
CA LEU A 98 -1.92 5.35 16.06
C LEU A 98 -1.65 5.09 14.59
N ALA A 99 -0.89 4.01 14.29
CA ALA A 99 -0.57 3.63 12.92
C ALA A 99 -1.84 3.27 12.13
N PHE A 100 -2.72 2.47 12.70
CA PHE A 100 -3.95 2.04 12.04
C PHE A 100 -4.89 3.22 11.78
N GLU A 101 -5.08 4.07 12.79
CA GLU A 101 -5.93 5.26 12.66
C GLU A 101 -5.39 6.19 11.56
N HIS A 102 -4.09 6.43 11.54
CA HIS A 102 -3.47 7.29 10.54
C HIS A 102 -3.60 6.71 9.14
N GLN A 103 -3.37 5.40 8.98
CA GLN A 103 -3.52 4.73 7.69
C GLN A 103 -4.95 4.85 7.15
N LEU A 104 -5.95 4.67 8.00
CA LEU A 104 -7.35 4.81 7.58
C LEU A 104 -7.67 6.25 7.14
N VAL A 105 -7.13 7.26 7.81
CA VAL A 105 -7.28 8.65 7.39
C VAL A 105 -6.68 8.87 6.00
N LEU A 106 -5.47 8.38 5.77
CA LEU A 106 -4.81 8.51 4.47
C LEU A 106 -5.58 7.81 3.37
N LEU A 107 -5.99 6.55 3.61
CA LEU A 107 -6.75 5.80 2.61
C LEU A 107 -8.09 6.44 2.31
N GLY A 108 -8.77 7.00 3.31
CA GLY A 108 -10.03 7.70 3.12
C GLY A 108 -9.93 8.93 2.22
N LYS A 109 -8.77 9.57 2.19
CA LYS A 109 -8.52 10.71 1.28
C LYS A 109 -8.33 10.26 -0.17
N ILE A 110 -7.93 9.01 -0.38
CA ILE A 110 -7.71 8.44 -1.70
C ILE A 110 -8.99 7.80 -2.23
N ASP A 111 -9.60 6.94 -1.42
CA ASP A 111 -10.73 6.12 -1.84
C ASP A 111 -11.42 5.51 -0.63
N GLU A 112 -12.71 5.78 -0.47
CA GLU A 112 -13.49 5.30 0.67
C GLU A 112 -13.57 3.76 0.72
N ASP A 113 -13.60 3.11 -0.44
CA ASP A 113 -13.63 1.64 -0.47
C ASP A 113 -12.30 1.05 0.01
N PHE A 114 -11.19 1.71 -0.28
CA PHE A 114 -9.87 1.30 0.23
C PHE A 114 -9.84 1.41 1.76
N ARG A 115 -10.35 2.52 2.29
CA ARG A 115 -10.44 2.70 3.75
C ARG A 115 -11.29 1.62 4.40
N ARG A 116 -12.45 1.34 3.82
CA ARG A 116 -13.37 0.33 4.35
C ARG A 116 -12.74 -1.06 4.33
N LYS A 117 -12.12 -1.42 3.22
CA LYS A 117 -11.46 -2.73 3.06
C LYS A 117 -10.35 -2.90 4.09
N ARG A 118 -9.52 -1.87 4.26
CA ARG A 118 -8.42 -1.92 5.24
C ARG A 118 -8.95 -1.97 6.67
N GLY A 119 -10.02 -1.26 6.97
CA GLY A 119 -10.68 -1.31 8.28
C GLY A 119 -11.14 -2.71 8.65
N ILE A 120 -11.69 -3.45 7.70
CA ILE A 120 -12.09 -4.85 7.89
C ILE A 120 -10.88 -5.71 8.20
N GLU A 121 -9.79 -5.56 7.43
CA GLU A 121 -8.54 -6.29 7.66
C GLU A 121 -7.97 -5.99 9.06
N MET A 122 -8.01 -4.75 9.49
CA MET A 122 -7.54 -4.35 10.83
C MET A 122 -8.35 -4.99 11.94
N LYS A 123 -9.66 -5.08 11.78
CA LYS A 123 -10.53 -5.77 12.75
C LYS A 123 -10.15 -7.24 12.88
N GLU A 124 -9.84 -7.89 11.77
CA GLU A 124 -9.39 -9.28 11.77
C GLU A 124 -8.05 -9.45 12.48
N ILE A 125 -7.12 -8.52 12.22
CA ILE A 125 -5.81 -8.51 12.90
C ILE A 125 -6.00 -8.35 14.40
N LEU A 126 -6.82 -7.38 14.82
CA LEU A 126 -7.05 -7.08 16.23
C LEU A 126 -7.83 -8.16 16.96
N ALA A 127 -8.65 -8.93 16.24
CA ALA A 127 -9.31 -10.11 16.82
C ALA A 127 -8.31 -11.19 17.22
N LYS A 128 -7.21 -11.32 16.48
CA LYS A 128 -6.15 -12.31 16.75
C LYS A 128 -5.10 -11.77 17.72
N VAL A 129 -4.75 -10.49 17.58
CA VAL A 129 -3.71 -9.84 18.40
C VAL A 129 -4.24 -8.46 18.84
N PRO A 130 -5.04 -8.42 19.94
CA PRO A 130 -5.60 -7.17 20.44
C PRO A 130 -4.53 -6.14 20.84
N TYR A 131 -4.92 -4.87 20.93
CA TYR A 131 -4.01 -3.84 21.45
C TYR A 131 -3.52 -4.19 22.84
N ARG A 132 -2.24 -3.88 23.09
CA ARG A 132 -1.59 -4.05 24.39
C ARG A 132 -1.44 -2.68 25.03
N GLU A 133 -2.40 -2.34 25.89
CA GLU A 133 -2.45 -1.02 26.55
C GLU A 133 -2.77 -1.14 28.03
#